data_d1e43874ccc2738f616dbb3429442549
#
_entry.id   d1e43874ccc2738f616dbb3429442549
#
_cell.length_a   1.000
_cell.length_b   1.000
_cell.length_c   1.000
_cell.angle_alpha   90.00
_cell.angle_beta   90.00
_cell.angle_gamma   90.00
#
_symmetry.space_group_name_H-M   'P 1'
#
loop_
_entity.id
_entity.type
_entity.pdbx_description
1 polymer ?
#
loop_
_entity_poly.entity_id
_entity_poly.type
_entity_poly.pdbx_seq_one_letter_code
_entity_poly.pdbx_strand_id
1 'polypeptide(L)'
;MDKKVIVALSIHYPLTMARYFEHAFRLRDDVEYITVGPYTGTWIPWMGGIHLNSQYANPPDIVFPQHVPSSFPYELVAAELGKRGIVPDAVLNIDAGIHWAKRPNVKCPVVHIATDPHCLDYSVPRTYSDYFFNMQSAYMCHGDLHLPYAFDDTWCYKEQAEKRFDAVLVGMPYVNRINLINELRRCGLTVAFENGPVFDEYRKINNSATVGLNYSSLNDLTCRVFEIMGMGLVPLINNVPELSSHFVNGEHYLGFDTQSEAVEYVLDAVKNEKKYDNLRVAAMELVHSAHTYRHRVQQIMENVFYAN
;
A
#
# COMPACT_ATOMS: atom_id res chain seq x y z
N MET A 1 -8.85 24.20 -17.19
CA MET A 1 -9.97 23.27 -16.87
C MET A 1 -10.24 23.40 -15.38
N ASP A 2 -11.50 23.36 -14.99
CA ASP A 2 -11.85 23.34 -13.57
C ASP A 2 -11.37 22.03 -12.95
N LYS A 3 -10.84 22.10 -11.72
CA LYS A 3 -10.35 20.92 -11.02
C LYS A 3 -11.51 19.98 -10.69
N LYS A 4 -11.28 18.69 -10.76
CA LYS A 4 -12.21 17.67 -10.26
C LYS A 4 -12.15 17.60 -8.74
N VAL A 5 -13.29 17.79 -8.08
CA VAL A 5 -13.41 17.72 -6.62
C VAL A 5 -13.71 16.27 -6.21
N ILE A 6 -12.77 15.62 -5.54
CA ILE A 6 -12.91 14.24 -5.05
C ILE A 6 -12.97 14.26 -3.53
N VAL A 7 -14.05 13.71 -2.96
CA VAL A 7 -14.23 13.58 -1.51
C VAL A 7 -14.01 12.13 -1.11
N ALA A 8 -13.00 11.86 -0.29
CA ALA A 8 -12.56 10.51 0.06
C ALA A 8 -12.76 10.19 1.53
N LEU A 9 -13.53 9.13 1.81
CA LEU A 9 -13.70 8.55 3.15
C LEU A 9 -12.61 7.51 3.42
N SER A 10 -11.98 7.62 4.58
CA SER A 10 -11.10 6.58 5.14
C SER A 10 -10.90 6.76 6.64
N ILE A 11 -10.34 5.76 7.32
CA ILE A 11 -9.77 5.94 8.65
C ILE A 11 -8.36 6.52 8.50
N HIS A 12 -8.09 7.64 9.16
CA HIS A 12 -6.80 8.33 9.06
C HIS A 12 -5.86 7.95 10.19
N TYR A 13 -4.77 7.32 9.84
CA TYR A 13 -3.59 7.03 10.65
C TYR A 13 -2.37 6.93 9.73
N PRO A 14 -1.13 7.06 10.24
CA PRO A 14 0.05 7.18 9.38
C PRO A 14 0.29 6.05 8.37
N LEU A 15 -0.12 4.82 8.70
CA LEU A 15 0.08 3.63 7.86
C LEU A 15 -1.14 3.25 7.01
N THR A 16 -2.18 4.09 6.97
CA THR A 16 -3.35 3.78 6.14
C THR A 16 -2.97 3.78 4.66
N MET A 17 -3.50 2.81 3.91
CA MET A 17 -3.36 2.78 2.45
C MET A 17 -3.91 4.06 1.80
N ALA A 18 -4.94 4.65 2.37
CA ALA A 18 -5.54 5.90 1.90
C ALA A 18 -4.53 7.06 1.81
N ARG A 19 -3.48 7.07 2.64
CA ARG A 19 -2.46 8.11 2.62
C ARG A 19 -1.62 8.10 1.34
N TYR A 20 -1.33 6.94 0.79
CA TYR A 20 -0.61 6.80 -0.48
C TYR A 20 -1.45 7.34 -1.65
N PHE A 21 -2.74 7.02 -1.67
CA PHE A 21 -3.67 7.56 -2.65
C PHE A 21 -3.85 9.07 -2.49
N GLU A 22 -4.03 9.56 -1.25
CA GLU A 22 -4.11 10.99 -0.95
C GLU A 22 -2.91 11.73 -1.49
N HIS A 23 -1.69 11.25 -1.20
CA HIS A 23 -0.46 11.86 -1.67
C HIS A 23 -0.44 11.92 -3.21
N ALA A 24 -0.72 10.82 -3.88
CA ALA A 24 -0.73 10.76 -5.34
C ALA A 24 -1.81 11.65 -5.99
N PHE A 25 -3.01 11.73 -5.40
CA PHE A 25 -4.05 12.65 -5.86
C PHE A 25 -3.66 14.12 -5.68
N ARG A 26 -3.05 14.47 -4.53
CA ARG A 26 -2.62 15.86 -4.26
C ARG A 26 -1.47 16.33 -5.15
N LEU A 27 -0.73 15.43 -5.80
CA LEU A 27 0.29 15.76 -6.80
C LEU A 27 -0.30 16.14 -8.17
N ARG A 28 -1.63 16.00 -8.36
CA ARG A 28 -2.30 16.35 -9.61
C ARG A 28 -2.80 17.78 -9.59
N ASP A 29 -2.54 18.52 -10.65
CA ASP A 29 -3.01 19.91 -10.81
C ASP A 29 -4.50 19.99 -11.19
N ASP A 30 -5.07 18.91 -11.73
CA ASP A 30 -6.46 18.79 -12.20
C ASP A 30 -7.43 18.24 -11.14
N VAL A 31 -6.95 18.01 -9.90
CA VAL A 31 -7.75 17.47 -8.80
C VAL A 31 -7.70 18.38 -7.58
N GLU A 32 -8.84 18.55 -6.93
CA GLU A 32 -8.98 18.99 -5.54
C GLU A 32 -9.41 17.79 -4.71
N TYR A 33 -8.51 17.30 -3.86
CA TYR A 33 -8.72 16.08 -3.08
C TYR A 33 -8.99 16.41 -1.62
N ILE A 34 -10.18 16.05 -1.13
CA ILE A 34 -10.69 16.36 0.20
C ILE A 34 -10.86 15.07 0.97
N THR A 35 -10.13 14.93 2.06
CA THR A 35 -10.17 13.75 2.93
C THR A 35 -11.16 13.93 4.05
N VAL A 36 -11.96 12.89 4.33
CA VAL A 36 -12.94 12.87 5.41
C VAL A 36 -12.87 11.58 6.18
N GLY A 37 -13.05 11.62 7.47
CA GLY A 37 -13.12 10.40 8.28
C GLY A 37 -12.65 10.55 9.72
N PRO A 38 -12.63 9.45 10.47
CA PRO A 38 -12.07 9.41 11.80
C PRO A 38 -10.54 9.51 11.77
N TYR A 39 -9.98 10.18 12.77
CA TYR A 39 -8.55 10.32 12.97
C TYR A 39 -8.11 9.65 14.26
N THR A 40 -7.25 8.66 14.19
CA THR A 40 -6.74 7.92 15.35
C THR A 40 -5.42 8.46 15.91
N GLY A 41 -4.91 9.55 15.34
CA GLY A 41 -3.60 10.10 15.73
C GLY A 41 -2.46 9.23 15.24
N THR A 42 -1.41 9.15 16.03
CA THR A 42 -0.21 8.35 15.75
C THR A 42 -0.18 6.99 16.48
N TRP A 43 -1.19 6.71 17.28
CA TRP A 43 -1.30 5.43 17.98
C TRP A 43 -2.08 4.40 17.16
N ILE A 44 -1.51 3.21 17.01
CA ILE A 44 -2.07 2.12 16.19
C ILE A 44 -2.24 0.88 17.07
N PRO A 45 -3.41 0.71 17.71
CA PRO A 45 -3.63 -0.38 18.67
C PRO A 45 -3.56 -1.77 18.05
N TRP A 46 -4.08 -1.94 16.83
CA TRP A 46 -4.09 -3.24 16.12
C TRP A 46 -2.71 -3.69 15.62
N MET A 47 -1.70 -2.83 15.67
CA MET A 47 -0.30 -3.18 15.42
C MET A 47 0.50 -3.39 16.72
N GLY A 48 -0.15 -3.85 17.79
CA GLY A 48 0.51 -4.08 19.08
C GLY A 48 0.72 -2.82 19.93
N GLY A 49 -0.07 -1.77 19.68
CA GLY A 49 0.01 -0.52 20.45
C GLY A 49 1.21 0.35 20.08
N ILE A 50 1.61 0.35 18.83
CA ILE A 50 2.73 1.19 18.36
C ILE A 50 2.33 2.66 18.36
N HIS A 51 3.20 3.51 18.92
CA HIS A 51 3.16 4.95 18.78
C HIS A 51 4.18 5.39 17.73
N LEU A 52 3.70 6.00 16.66
CA LEU A 52 4.55 6.57 15.63
C LEU A 52 4.95 8.01 16.00
N ASN A 53 6.05 8.49 15.42
CA ASN A 53 6.48 9.88 15.58
C ASN A 53 5.37 10.84 15.14
N SER A 54 5.14 11.91 15.90
CA SER A 54 4.12 12.93 15.64
C SER A 54 4.27 13.64 14.29
N GLN A 55 5.47 13.68 13.73
CA GLN A 55 5.71 14.21 12.38
C GLN A 55 4.95 13.45 11.28
N TYR A 56 4.56 12.19 11.54
CA TYR A 56 3.81 11.36 10.60
C TYR A 56 2.29 11.49 10.77
N ALA A 57 1.83 12.34 11.68
CA ALA A 57 0.40 12.61 11.84
C ALA A 57 -0.21 13.12 10.53
N ASN A 58 -1.36 12.58 10.16
CA ASN A 58 -2.08 12.92 8.95
C ASN A 58 -3.59 13.03 9.21
N PRO A 59 -4.03 14.12 9.88
CA PRO A 59 -5.47 14.34 10.08
C PRO A 59 -6.16 14.61 8.75
N PRO A 60 -7.41 14.13 8.56
CA PRO A 60 -8.17 14.47 7.36
C PRO A 60 -8.60 15.95 7.36
N ASP A 61 -8.97 16.47 6.18
CA ASP A 61 -9.48 17.84 6.02
C ASP A 61 -10.80 18.06 6.78
N ILE A 62 -11.59 17.00 6.92
CA ILE A 62 -12.83 16.98 7.74
C ILE A 62 -12.76 15.81 8.71
N VAL A 63 -12.47 16.13 9.96
CA VAL A 63 -12.32 15.16 11.04
C VAL A 63 -13.68 14.80 11.63
N PHE A 64 -13.95 13.51 11.75
CA PHE A 64 -15.09 12.96 12.49
C PHE A 64 -14.64 12.24 13.77
N PRO A 65 -15.51 12.07 14.77
CA PRO A 65 -15.15 11.38 16.01
C PRO A 65 -14.64 9.95 15.78
N GLN A 66 -13.70 9.48 16.62
CA GLN A 66 -13.02 8.19 16.51
C GLN A 66 -13.95 6.96 16.66
N HIS A 67 -15.09 7.09 17.31
CA HIS A 67 -16.05 5.99 17.53
C HIS A 67 -17.09 5.91 16.41
N VAL A 68 -16.61 5.84 15.19
CA VAL A 68 -17.47 5.62 14.04
C VAL A 68 -17.60 4.11 13.82
N PRO A 69 -18.82 3.57 13.69
CA PRO A 69 -18.99 2.18 13.28
C PRO A 69 -18.36 1.95 11.90
N SER A 70 -18.09 0.70 11.55
CA SER A 70 -17.53 0.31 10.25
C SER A 70 -18.33 0.87 9.05
N SER A 71 -19.60 1.23 9.25
CA SER A 71 -20.44 1.91 8.27
C SER A 71 -20.69 3.37 8.66
N PHE A 72 -20.42 4.29 7.73
CA PHE A 72 -20.49 5.74 7.97
C PHE A 72 -21.61 6.40 7.14
N PRO A 73 -22.50 7.21 7.74
CA PRO A 73 -23.56 7.87 7.00
C PRO A 73 -23.03 9.08 6.23
N TYR A 74 -23.23 9.07 4.91
CA TYR A 74 -22.80 10.15 4.02
C TYR A 74 -23.46 11.50 4.37
N GLU A 75 -24.65 11.48 4.93
CA GLU A 75 -25.41 12.68 5.30
C GLU A 75 -24.63 13.62 6.24
N LEU A 76 -23.78 13.06 7.11
CA LEU A 76 -22.91 13.86 7.97
C LEU A 76 -21.84 14.58 7.18
N VAL A 77 -21.23 13.90 6.20
CA VAL A 77 -20.24 14.49 5.31
C VAL A 77 -20.90 15.54 4.42
N ALA A 78 -22.07 15.25 3.86
CA ALA A 78 -22.82 16.20 3.02
C ALA A 78 -23.14 17.50 3.75
N ALA A 79 -23.48 17.42 5.05
CA ALA A 79 -23.74 18.60 5.88
C ALA A 79 -22.47 19.48 6.03
N GLU A 80 -21.31 18.87 6.24
CA GLU A 80 -20.03 19.61 6.34
C GLU A 80 -19.58 20.20 4.99
N LEU A 81 -19.73 19.44 3.89
CA LEU A 81 -19.45 19.92 2.54
C LEU A 81 -20.36 21.11 2.18
N GLY A 82 -21.65 21.02 2.51
CA GLY A 82 -22.62 22.09 2.27
C GLY A 82 -22.26 23.39 2.99
N LYS A 83 -21.78 23.33 4.25
CA LYS A 83 -21.30 24.51 4.99
C LYS A 83 -20.08 25.17 4.32
N ARG A 84 -19.29 24.39 3.58
CA ARG A 84 -18.07 24.85 2.88
C ARG A 84 -18.32 25.21 1.41
N GLY A 85 -19.54 25.03 0.90
CA GLY A 85 -19.90 25.24 -0.50
C GLY A 85 -19.24 24.22 -1.46
N ILE A 86 -18.86 23.05 -0.98
CA ILE A 86 -18.17 22.01 -1.74
C ILE A 86 -19.18 21.08 -2.40
N VAL A 87 -19.04 20.90 -3.70
CA VAL A 87 -19.83 19.95 -4.50
C VAL A 87 -18.88 18.92 -5.12
N PRO A 88 -18.96 17.64 -4.75
CA PRO A 88 -18.05 16.63 -5.28
C PRO A 88 -18.37 16.25 -6.72
N ASP A 89 -17.32 16.05 -7.53
CA ASP A 89 -17.35 15.39 -8.84
C ASP A 89 -17.26 13.86 -8.71
N ALA A 90 -16.72 13.35 -7.60
CA ALA A 90 -16.78 11.94 -7.20
C ALA A 90 -16.71 11.79 -5.68
N VAL A 91 -17.35 10.73 -5.18
CA VAL A 91 -17.23 10.30 -3.78
C VAL A 91 -16.49 8.99 -3.74
N LEU A 92 -15.34 8.99 -3.09
CA LEU A 92 -14.42 7.86 -3.00
C LEU A 92 -14.44 7.27 -1.60
N ASN A 93 -14.33 5.95 -1.49
CA ASN A 93 -14.03 5.27 -0.25
C ASN A 93 -12.76 4.44 -0.45
N ILE A 94 -11.72 4.74 0.31
CA ILE A 94 -10.52 3.90 0.38
C ILE A 94 -10.60 3.17 1.69
N ASP A 95 -10.88 1.89 1.60
CA ASP A 95 -11.20 1.13 2.78
C ASP A 95 -9.97 0.81 3.63
N ALA A 96 -10.17 1.02 4.92
CA ALA A 96 -9.33 0.50 6.00
C ALA A 96 -10.25 0.10 7.16
N GLY A 97 -11.34 -0.61 6.85
CA GLY A 97 -12.36 -1.05 7.81
C GLY A 97 -13.53 -0.06 8.00
N ILE A 98 -13.67 0.95 7.12
CA ILE A 98 -14.80 1.87 7.10
C ILE A 98 -15.37 2.01 5.69
N HIS A 99 -16.69 2.02 5.55
CA HIS A 99 -17.39 2.25 4.29
C HIS A 99 -18.65 3.08 4.48
N TRP A 100 -19.25 3.58 3.40
CA TRP A 100 -20.55 4.25 3.47
C TRP A 100 -21.63 3.28 3.94
N ALA A 101 -22.49 3.72 4.86
CA ALA A 101 -23.59 2.89 5.40
C ALA A 101 -24.58 2.43 4.32
N LYS A 102 -24.74 3.23 3.27
CA LYS A 102 -25.54 2.97 2.08
C LYS A 102 -24.99 3.83 0.93
N ARG A 103 -25.52 3.65 -0.28
CA ARG A 103 -25.16 4.53 -1.39
C ARG A 103 -25.32 5.99 -0.99
N PRO A 104 -24.27 6.82 -1.10
CA PRO A 104 -24.36 8.27 -0.98
C PRO A 104 -25.41 8.87 -1.90
N ASN A 105 -26.23 9.77 -1.38
CA ASN A 105 -27.22 10.48 -2.19
C ASN A 105 -26.55 11.63 -2.95
N VAL A 106 -25.83 11.29 -4.00
CA VAL A 106 -25.09 12.20 -4.89
C VAL A 106 -25.40 11.91 -6.34
N LYS A 107 -25.20 12.91 -7.21
CA LYS A 107 -25.31 12.75 -8.67
C LYS A 107 -24.00 12.32 -9.35
N CYS A 108 -22.89 12.41 -8.63
CA CYS A 108 -21.58 12.03 -9.12
C CYS A 108 -21.29 10.54 -8.87
N PRO A 109 -20.26 9.98 -9.51
CA PRO A 109 -19.82 8.60 -9.27
C PRO A 109 -19.47 8.31 -7.81
N VAL A 110 -19.88 7.12 -7.34
CA VAL A 110 -19.50 6.53 -6.07
C VAL A 110 -18.47 5.44 -6.34
N VAL A 111 -17.26 5.64 -5.82
CA VAL A 111 -16.10 4.79 -6.08
C VAL A 111 -15.66 4.11 -4.80
N HIS A 112 -15.35 2.83 -4.86
CA HIS A 112 -14.79 2.08 -3.74
C HIS A 112 -13.47 1.42 -4.13
N ILE A 113 -12.47 1.49 -3.23
CA ILE A 113 -11.18 0.80 -3.36
C ILE A 113 -11.07 -0.19 -2.20
N ALA A 114 -11.14 -1.48 -2.51
CA ALA A 114 -10.98 -2.57 -1.56
C ALA A 114 -9.49 -2.87 -1.38
N THR A 115 -8.94 -2.49 -0.23
CA THR A 115 -7.50 -2.64 0.06
C THR A 115 -7.15 -4.01 0.64
N ASP A 116 -8.04 -4.58 1.45
CA ASP A 116 -7.79 -5.83 2.19
C ASP A 116 -8.89 -6.89 1.96
N PRO A 117 -9.18 -7.27 0.70
CA PRO A 117 -10.30 -8.17 0.38
C PRO A 117 -10.12 -9.59 0.91
N HIS A 118 -8.93 -9.95 1.36
CA HIS A 118 -8.63 -11.22 2.02
C HIS A 118 -9.01 -11.22 3.52
N CYS A 119 -9.30 -10.05 4.11
CA CYS A 119 -9.63 -9.88 5.53
C CYS A 119 -11.00 -9.26 5.77
N LEU A 120 -11.53 -8.48 4.82
CA LEU A 120 -12.72 -7.66 5.00
C LEU A 120 -13.85 -8.07 4.03
N ASP A 121 -15.10 -7.91 4.50
CA ASP A 121 -16.29 -8.16 3.67
C ASP A 121 -16.71 -6.89 2.93
N TYR A 122 -16.70 -6.96 1.61
CA TYR A 122 -17.09 -5.89 0.70
C TYR A 122 -18.44 -6.12 0.02
N SER A 123 -19.26 -7.03 0.52
CA SER A 123 -20.58 -7.32 -0.05
C SER A 123 -21.47 -6.07 -0.11
N VAL A 124 -21.51 -5.29 0.98
CA VAL A 124 -22.31 -4.05 1.05
C VAL A 124 -21.78 -2.97 0.10
N PRO A 125 -20.50 -2.56 0.13
CA PRO A 125 -19.97 -1.57 -0.81
C PRO A 125 -20.19 -1.92 -2.29
N ARG A 126 -20.08 -3.20 -2.67
CA ARG A 126 -20.33 -3.62 -4.06
C ARG A 126 -21.75 -3.35 -4.53
N THR A 127 -22.74 -3.39 -3.64
CA THR A 127 -24.14 -3.17 -4.03
C THR A 127 -24.46 -1.76 -4.49
N TYR A 128 -23.64 -0.78 -4.10
CA TYR A 128 -23.95 0.62 -4.34
C TYR A 128 -22.86 1.41 -5.10
N SER A 129 -21.68 0.84 -5.28
CA SER A 129 -20.58 1.52 -5.97
C SER A 129 -20.81 1.50 -7.48
N ASP A 130 -20.56 2.63 -8.15
CA ASP A 130 -20.56 2.71 -9.61
C ASP A 130 -19.26 2.13 -10.18
N TYR A 131 -18.16 2.31 -9.44
CA TYR A 131 -16.85 1.73 -9.73
C TYR A 131 -16.32 1.06 -8.46
N PHE A 132 -15.96 -0.21 -8.60
CA PHE A 132 -15.38 -0.98 -7.51
C PHE A 132 -14.00 -1.49 -7.93
N PHE A 133 -12.96 -0.92 -7.30
CA PHE A 133 -11.57 -1.32 -7.51
C PHE A 133 -11.16 -2.33 -6.45
N ASN A 134 -10.48 -3.40 -6.87
CA ASN A 134 -10.00 -4.46 -5.99
C ASN A 134 -8.48 -4.56 -6.12
N MET A 135 -7.76 -4.47 -5.00
CA MET A 135 -6.29 -4.48 -4.98
C MET A 135 -5.68 -5.88 -5.03
N GLN A 136 -6.52 -6.94 -4.96
CA GLN A 136 -6.07 -8.33 -5.01
C GLN A 136 -6.87 -9.10 -6.09
N SER A 137 -6.19 -9.58 -7.11
CA SER A 137 -6.83 -10.25 -8.25
C SER A 137 -7.59 -11.52 -7.86
N ALA A 138 -7.10 -12.26 -6.85
CA ALA A 138 -7.72 -13.49 -6.36
C ALA A 138 -9.10 -13.29 -5.71
N TYR A 139 -9.45 -12.07 -5.32
CA TYR A 139 -10.71 -11.71 -4.64
C TYR A 139 -11.65 -10.87 -5.50
N MET A 140 -11.36 -10.75 -6.79
CA MET A 140 -12.22 -10.02 -7.73
C MET A 140 -13.53 -10.76 -7.95
N CYS A 141 -14.63 -9.98 -7.97
CA CYS A 141 -15.93 -10.42 -8.40
C CYS A 141 -16.23 -9.89 -9.81
N HIS A 142 -17.30 -10.39 -10.41
CA HIS A 142 -17.75 -9.89 -11.72
C HIS A 142 -18.06 -8.39 -11.64
N GLY A 143 -17.43 -7.61 -12.51
CA GLY A 143 -17.56 -6.16 -12.56
C GLY A 143 -16.50 -5.38 -11.76
N ASP A 144 -15.71 -6.05 -10.91
CA ASP A 144 -14.59 -5.40 -10.22
C ASP A 144 -13.51 -4.99 -11.24
N LEU A 145 -12.87 -3.85 -10.99
CA LEU A 145 -11.71 -3.36 -11.71
C LEU A 145 -10.44 -3.69 -10.91
N HIS A 146 -9.47 -4.33 -11.53
CA HIS A 146 -8.20 -4.63 -10.86
C HIS A 146 -7.36 -3.37 -10.68
N LEU A 147 -6.95 -3.09 -9.45
CA LEU A 147 -6.10 -1.97 -9.08
C LEU A 147 -4.98 -2.50 -8.16
N PRO A 148 -3.92 -3.13 -8.68
CA PRO A 148 -2.91 -3.77 -7.86
C PRO A 148 -2.21 -2.79 -6.93
N TYR A 149 -1.62 -3.28 -5.85
CA TYR A 149 -0.74 -2.48 -4.99
C TYR A 149 0.34 -1.77 -5.80
N ALA A 150 0.95 -0.79 -5.19
CA ALA A 150 2.00 0.03 -5.76
C ALA A 150 2.94 0.53 -4.65
N PHE A 151 3.88 1.37 -4.99
CA PHE A 151 4.69 2.09 -4.02
C PHE A 151 4.65 3.61 -4.28
N ASP A 152 5.00 4.38 -3.26
CA ASP A 152 5.18 5.82 -3.42
C ASP A 152 6.66 6.10 -3.70
N ASP A 153 6.95 6.56 -4.89
CA ASP A 153 8.30 6.81 -5.39
C ASP A 153 8.97 8.05 -4.78
N THR A 154 8.22 8.84 -4.01
CA THR A 154 8.77 9.96 -3.24
C THR A 154 9.14 9.57 -1.81
N TRP A 155 8.56 8.49 -1.29
CA TRP A 155 8.87 7.97 0.04
C TRP A 155 9.79 6.76 0.00
N CYS A 156 9.63 5.87 -0.99
CA CYS A 156 10.36 4.62 -1.15
C CYS A 156 11.28 4.71 -2.38
N TYR A 157 12.37 5.42 -2.27
CA TYR A 157 13.36 5.57 -3.34
C TYR A 157 14.73 5.04 -2.90
N LYS A 158 15.56 4.74 -3.89
CA LYS A 158 16.95 4.32 -3.67
C LYS A 158 17.77 5.51 -3.19
N GLU A 159 18.43 5.36 -2.04
CA GLU A 159 19.41 6.33 -1.54
C GLU A 159 20.74 5.65 -1.25
N GLN A 160 21.81 6.43 -1.28
CA GLN A 160 23.13 5.92 -0.90
C GLN A 160 23.17 5.75 0.62
N ALA A 161 23.36 4.52 1.09
CA ALA A 161 23.47 4.18 2.49
C ALA A 161 24.59 3.17 2.72
N GLU A 162 25.22 3.25 3.89
CA GLU A 162 26.14 2.20 4.34
C GLU A 162 25.37 0.89 4.56
N LYS A 163 25.85 -0.20 3.97
CA LYS A 163 25.25 -1.52 4.14
C LYS A 163 25.59 -2.06 5.53
N ARG A 164 24.58 -2.18 6.37
CA ARG A 164 24.68 -2.67 7.75
C ARG A 164 24.02 -4.03 7.94
N PHE A 165 23.14 -4.40 7.02
CA PHE A 165 22.39 -5.64 7.10
C PHE A 165 22.48 -6.42 5.78
N ASP A 166 22.57 -7.74 5.91
CA ASP A 166 22.50 -8.66 4.78
C ASP A 166 21.06 -8.70 4.22
N ALA A 167 20.07 -8.72 5.12
CA ALA A 167 18.67 -8.72 4.74
C ALA A 167 17.81 -7.84 5.66
N VAL A 168 16.67 -7.40 5.16
CA VAL A 168 15.69 -6.60 5.90
C VAL A 168 14.28 -7.09 5.67
N LEU A 169 13.47 -7.13 6.75
CA LEU A 169 12.02 -7.25 6.70
C LEU A 169 11.42 -6.28 7.70
N VAL A 170 10.62 -5.33 7.23
CA VAL A 170 9.84 -4.44 8.09
C VAL A 170 8.37 -4.84 8.00
N GLY A 171 7.76 -5.17 9.13
CA GLY A 171 6.35 -5.55 9.21
C GLY A 171 6.03 -6.46 10.38
N MET A 172 4.76 -6.85 10.48
CA MET A 172 4.25 -7.66 11.59
C MET A 172 5.01 -8.98 11.78
N PRO A 173 5.31 -9.37 13.04
CA PRO A 173 6.09 -10.55 13.35
C PRO A 173 5.25 -11.85 13.31
N TYR A 174 4.76 -12.22 12.12
CA TYR A 174 4.09 -13.49 11.95
C TYR A 174 5.05 -14.68 12.09
N VAL A 175 4.54 -15.83 12.51
CA VAL A 175 5.33 -17.02 12.85
C VAL A 175 6.28 -17.45 11.74
N ASN A 176 5.82 -17.48 10.48
CA ASN A 176 6.63 -17.83 9.32
C ASN A 176 7.79 -16.84 9.10
N ARG A 177 7.55 -15.54 9.30
CA ARG A 177 8.59 -14.50 9.23
C ARG A 177 9.62 -14.67 10.34
N ILE A 178 9.16 -14.84 11.58
CA ILE A 178 10.05 -15.08 12.73
C ILE A 178 10.94 -16.31 12.48
N ASN A 179 10.36 -17.40 11.98
CA ASN A 179 11.11 -18.62 11.71
C ASN A 179 12.19 -18.40 10.63
N LEU A 180 11.85 -17.74 9.51
CA LEU A 180 12.80 -17.40 8.47
C LEU A 180 13.94 -16.51 8.99
N ILE A 181 13.60 -15.44 9.73
CA ILE A 181 14.60 -14.53 10.29
C ILE A 181 15.56 -15.24 11.27
N ASN A 182 15.01 -16.13 12.11
CA ASN A 182 15.83 -16.92 13.03
C ASN A 182 16.76 -17.87 12.28
N GLU A 183 16.31 -18.47 11.18
CA GLU A 183 17.12 -19.33 10.33
C GLU A 183 18.28 -18.55 9.68
N LEU A 184 17.97 -17.40 9.07
CA LEU A 184 18.99 -16.52 8.48
C LEU A 184 20.06 -16.12 9.51
N ARG A 185 19.65 -15.74 10.73
CA ARG A 185 20.55 -15.38 11.81
C ARG A 185 21.41 -16.56 12.29
N ARG A 186 20.86 -17.78 12.32
CA ARG A 186 21.62 -19.02 12.62
C ARG A 186 22.69 -19.31 11.58
N CYS A 187 22.46 -18.92 10.33
CA CYS A 187 23.46 -18.99 9.26
C CYS A 187 24.50 -17.86 9.30
N GLY A 188 24.52 -17.04 10.34
CA GLY A 188 25.50 -15.97 10.54
C GLY A 188 25.18 -14.65 9.81
N LEU A 189 23.98 -14.53 9.24
CA LEU A 189 23.55 -13.32 8.53
C LEU A 189 23.05 -12.23 9.51
N THR A 190 23.35 -10.99 9.18
CA THR A 190 22.83 -9.81 9.88
C THR A 190 21.48 -9.41 9.31
N VAL A 191 20.41 -9.51 10.09
CA VAL A 191 19.06 -9.27 9.60
C VAL A 191 18.36 -8.22 10.44
N ALA A 192 17.94 -7.13 9.79
CA ALA A 192 17.00 -6.16 10.36
C ALA A 192 15.58 -6.73 10.27
N PHE A 193 14.96 -6.93 11.42
CA PHE A 193 13.56 -7.33 11.53
C PHE A 193 12.85 -6.39 12.48
N GLU A 194 12.08 -5.47 11.92
CA GLU A 194 11.49 -4.35 12.64
C GLU A 194 9.97 -4.28 12.42
N ASN A 195 9.29 -3.80 13.45
CA ASN A 195 7.87 -3.48 13.37
C ASN A 195 7.68 -2.05 13.87
N GLY A 196 7.36 -1.12 12.96
CA GLY A 196 7.13 0.27 13.32
C GLY A 196 7.85 1.35 12.52
N PRO A 197 9.05 1.12 11.93
CA PRO A 197 9.62 2.08 11.00
C PRO A 197 8.68 2.42 9.85
N VAL A 198 8.49 3.71 9.58
CA VAL A 198 7.62 4.21 8.50
C VAL A 198 8.33 5.33 7.73
N PHE A 199 7.92 5.58 6.50
CA PHE A 199 8.43 6.65 5.64
C PHE A 199 9.96 6.72 5.61
N ASP A 200 10.56 7.79 6.13
CA ASP A 200 12.00 7.99 6.14
C ASP A 200 12.76 6.92 6.94
N GLU A 201 12.22 6.49 8.05
CA GLU A 201 12.81 5.42 8.86
C GLU A 201 12.75 4.09 8.12
N TYR A 202 11.60 3.78 7.50
CA TYR A 202 11.41 2.61 6.65
C TYR A 202 12.38 2.63 5.46
N ARG A 203 12.48 3.76 4.75
CA ARG A 203 13.40 3.91 3.62
C ARG A 203 14.85 3.71 4.04
N LYS A 204 15.30 4.37 5.12
CA LYS A 204 16.68 4.29 5.61
C LYS A 204 17.08 2.88 6.02
N ILE A 205 16.20 2.16 6.75
CA ILE A 205 16.52 0.79 7.16
C ILE A 205 16.58 -0.15 5.96
N ASN A 206 15.67 -0.03 5.00
CA ASN A 206 15.70 -0.82 3.78
C ASN A 206 16.97 -0.53 2.97
N ASN A 207 17.29 0.72 2.68
CA ASN A 207 18.49 1.08 1.92
C ASN A 207 19.81 0.65 2.59
N SER A 208 19.80 0.38 3.90
CA SER A 208 20.96 -0.14 4.61
C SER A 208 21.14 -1.67 4.53
N ALA A 209 20.29 -2.36 3.75
CA ALA A 209 20.35 -3.81 3.54
C ALA A 209 20.63 -4.16 2.07
N THR A 210 21.16 -5.36 1.83
CA THR A 210 21.38 -5.90 0.47
C THR A 210 20.13 -6.55 -0.08
N VAL A 211 19.46 -7.39 0.74
CA VAL A 211 18.27 -8.16 0.33
C VAL A 211 17.03 -7.61 1.04
N GLY A 212 16.00 -7.31 0.29
CA GLY A 212 14.67 -6.97 0.81
C GLY A 212 13.78 -8.22 0.84
N LEU A 213 13.24 -8.55 2.01
CA LEU A 213 12.43 -9.74 2.21
C LEU A 213 10.94 -9.40 2.20
N ASN A 214 10.15 -10.15 1.42
CA ASN A 214 8.72 -10.23 1.61
C ASN A 214 8.30 -11.67 1.84
N TYR A 215 7.63 -11.92 2.97
CA TYR A 215 6.98 -13.20 3.24
C TYR A 215 5.51 -12.93 3.56
N SER A 216 4.65 -13.11 2.57
CA SER A 216 3.21 -13.03 2.74
C SER A 216 2.71 -14.17 3.62
N SER A 217 1.77 -13.87 4.52
CA SER A 217 1.16 -14.87 5.40
C SER A 217 -0.17 -15.40 4.87
N LEU A 218 -0.78 -14.69 3.91
CA LEU A 218 -2.13 -14.95 3.38
C LEU A 218 -2.13 -15.14 1.85
N ASN A 219 -0.97 -15.42 1.26
CA ASN A 219 -0.78 -15.54 -0.19
C ASN A 219 -1.18 -14.27 -0.97
N ASP A 220 -1.10 -13.13 -0.32
CA ASP A 220 -1.40 -11.82 -0.87
C ASP A 220 -0.16 -11.15 -1.47
N LEU A 221 -0.35 -10.39 -2.55
CA LEU A 221 0.65 -9.48 -3.08
C LEU A 221 0.59 -8.18 -2.26
N THR A 222 1.66 -7.83 -1.56
CA THR A 222 1.71 -6.66 -0.67
C THR A 222 2.43 -5.48 -1.29
N CYS A 223 2.16 -4.24 -0.82
CA CYS A 223 2.88 -3.04 -1.25
C CYS A 223 4.40 -3.15 -1.05
N ARG A 224 4.85 -3.87 0.00
CA ARG A 224 6.28 -4.09 0.28
C ARG A 224 7.05 -4.67 -0.90
N VAL A 225 6.44 -5.51 -1.72
CA VAL A 225 7.08 -6.07 -2.93
C VAL A 225 7.52 -4.93 -3.85
N PHE A 226 6.63 -4.01 -4.13
CA PHE A 226 6.90 -2.85 -4.99
C PHE A 226 7.88 -1.87 -4.34
N GLU A 227 7.78 -1.68 -3.03
CA GLU A 227 8.68 -0.81 -2.26
C GLU A 227 10.13 -1.32 -2.25
N ILE A 228 10.34 -2.63 -2.02
CA ILE A 228 11.66 -3.27 -2.07
C ILE A 228 12.30 -3.08 -3.44
N MET A 229 11.54 -3.33 -4.50
CA MET A 229 11.98 -3.15 -5.88
C MET A 229 12.28 -1.67 -6.17
N GLY A 230 11.39 -0.76 -5.77
CA GLY A 230 11.54 0.69 -5.96
C GLY A 230 12.77 1.28 -5.27
N MET A 231 13.18 0.70 -4.14
CA MET A 231 14.41 1.07 -3.42
C MET A 231 15.67 0.36 -3.96
N GLY A 232 15.55 -0.54 -4.95
CA GLY A 232 16.67 -1.19 -5.61
C GLY A 232 17.42 -2.22 -4.75
N LEU A 233 16.74 -2.87 -3.79
CA LEU A 233 17.26 -4.03 -3.09
C LEU A 233 17.20 -5.26 -3.99
N VAL A 234 17.87 -6.37 -3.60
CA VAL A 234 17.59 -7.68 -4.20
C VAL A 234 16.26 -8.17 -3.66
N PRO A 235 15.19 -8.26 -4.46
CA PRO A 235 13.89 -8.64 -3.96
C PRO A 235 13.82 -10.17 -3.76
N LEU A 236 13.67 -10.61 -2.53
CA LEU A 236 13.44 -12.01 -2.20
C LEU A 236 12.03 -12.19 -1.66
N ILE A 237 11.18 -12.88 -2.40
CA ILE A 237 9.74 -12.84 -2.22
C ILE A 237 9.20 -14.27 -2.28
N ASN A 238 8.39 -14.67 -1.26
CA ASN A 238 7.70 -15.97 -1.36
C ASN A 238 6.73 -15.96 -2.54
N ASN A 239 6.67 -17.08 -3.26
CA ASN A 239 5.78 -17.21 -4.39
C ASN A 239 4.32 -17.07 -3.94
N VAL A 240 3.61 -16.12 -4.56
CA VAL A 240 2.16 -15.93 -4.42
C VAL A 240 1.53 -15.86 -5.81
N PRO A 241 0.28 -16.31 -5.98
CA PRO A 241 -0.31 -16.47 -7.32
C PRO A 241 -0.28 -15.19 -8.17
N GLU A 242 -0.58 -14.04 -7.57
CA GLU A 242 -0.66 -12.77 -8.30
C GLU A 242 0.69 -12.22 -8.74
N LEU A 243 1.78 -12.64 -8.10
CA LEU A 243 3.13 -12.11 -8.36
C LEU A 243 3.56 -12.30 -9.82
N SER A 244 3.26 -13.47 -10.40
CA SER A 244 3.59 -13.79 -11.79
C SER A 244 2.81 -13.00 -12.84
N SER A 245 1.73 -12.33 -12.45
CA SER A 245 0.97 -11.44 -13.33
C SER A 245 1.66 -10.10 -13.55
N HIS A 246 2.62 -9.75 -12.69
CA HIS A 246 3.31 -8.47 -12.72
C HIS A 246 4.82 -8.61 -12.93
N PHE A 247 5.43 -9.70 -12.48
CA PHE A 247 6.88 -9.88 -12.39
C PHE A 247 7.32 -11.25 -12.89
N VAL A 248 8.54 -11.32 -13.40
CA VAL A 248 9.17 -12.56 -13.85
C VAL A 248 10.21 -13.01 -12.82
N ASN A 249 10.07 -14.24 -12.31
CA ASN A 249 11.03 -14.81 -11.37
C ASN A 249 12.40 -15.00 -12.06
N GLY A 250 13.47 -14.62 -11.36
CA GLY A 250 14.84 -14.62 -11.87
C GLY A 250 15.22 -13.38 -12.68
N GLU A 251 14.25 -12.56 -13.10
CA GLU A 251 14.46 -11.29 -13.81
C GLU A 251 14.18 -10.08 -12.92
N HIS A 252 13.04 -10.09 -12.21
CA HIS A 252 12.61 -8.99 -11.35
C HIS A 252 12.66 -9.32 -9.86
N TYR A 253 12.66 -10.60 -9.48
CA TYR A 253 12.73 -11.05 -8.10
C TYR A 253 13.31 -12.46 -8.00
N LEU A 254 13.71 -12.84 -6.80
CA LEU A 254 14.04 -14.22 -6.44
C LEU A 254 12.83 -14.81 -5.71
N GLY A 255 12.15 -15.76 -6.36
CA GLY A 255 10.99 -16.44 -5.79
C GLY A 255 11.42 -17.63 -4.94
N PHE A 256 10.81 -17.82 -3.75
CA PHE A 256 11.03 -18.98 -2.90
C PHE A 256 9.72 -19.60 -2.44
N ASP A 257 9.72 -20.91 -2.28
CA ASP A 257 8.61 -21.69 -1.74
C ASP A 257 8.93 -22.26 -0.34
N THR A 258 10.21 -22.44 -0.05
CA THR A 258 10.69 -22.96 1.22
C THR A 258 11.65 -22.00 1.92
N GLN A 259 11.73 -22.10 3.25
CA GLN A 259 12.68 -21.29 4.02
C GLN A 259 14.14 -21.62 3.68
N SER A 260 14.44 -22.88 3.32
CA SER A 260 15.78 -23.31 2.89
C SER A 260 16.22 -22.59 1.62
N GLU A 261 15.35 -22.53 0.61
CA GLU A 261 15.62 -21.75 -0.63
C GLU A 261 15.84 -20.26 -0.32
N ALA A 262 15.03 -19.69 0.57
CA ALA A 262 15.21 -18.28 0.95
C ALA A 262 16.58 -18.05 1.60
N VAL A 263 17.02 -18.94 2.48
CA VAL A 263 18.34 -18.86 3.12
C VAL A 263 19.46 -18.96 2.09
N GLU A 264 19.38 -19.91 1.15
CA GLU A 264 20.36 -20.10 0.08
C GLU A 264 20.47 -18.85 -0.80
N TYR A 265 19.32 -18.25 -1.18
CA TYR A 265 19.31 -17.00 -1.96
C TYR A 265 19.93 -15.82 -1.22
N VAL A 266 19.67 -15.65 0.07
CA VAL A 266 20.30 -14.56 0.85
C VAL A 266 21.79 -14.76 0.94
N LEU A 267 22.26 -15.98 1.24
CA LEU A 267 23.69 -16.30 1.32
C LEU A 267 24.39 -16.03 -0.03
N ASP A 268 23.78 -16.43 -1.15
CA ASP A 268 24.34 -16.17 -2.47
C ASP A 268 24.34 -14.69 -2.83
N ALA A 269 23.22 -13.97 -2.53
CA ALA A 269 23.11 -12.54 -2.83
C ALA A 269 24.11 -11.68 -2.06
N VAL A 270 24.37 -12.02 -0.80
CA VAL A 270 25.37 -11.34 0.01
C VAL A 270 26.79 -11.62 -0.47
N LYS A 271 27.08 -12.88 -0.79
CA LYS A 271 28.41 -13.29 -1.27
C LYS A 271 28.73 -12.78 -2.67
N ASN A 272 27.74 -12.73 -3.55
CA ASN A 272 27.86 -12.45 -4.98
C ASN A 272 26.98 -11.26 -5.40
N GLU A 273 27.00 -10.17 -4.66
CA GLU A 273 26.07 -9.04 -4.82
C GLU A 273 25.96 -8.56 -6.28
N LYS A 274 27.08 -8.43 -6.97
CA LYS A 274 27.12 -7.99 -8.39
C LYS A 274 26.37 -8.90 -9.35
N LYS A 275 26.19 -10.17 -9.01
CA LYS A 275 25.41 -11.13 -9.81
C LYS A 275 23.96 -10.68 -9.97
N TYR A 276 23.45 -9.94 -9.01
CA TYR A 276 22.07 -9.50 -8.92
C TYR A 276 21.84 -8.04 -9.37
N ASP A 277 22.86 -7.37 -9.89
CA ASP A 277 22.72 -5.97 -10.35
C ASP A 277 21.69 -5.83 -11.47
N ASN A 278 21.69 -6.70 -12.45
CA ASN A 278 20.70 -6.64 -13.55
C ASN A 278 19.28 -6.89 -13.02
N LEU A 279 19.09 -7.83 -12.10
CA LEU A 279 17.79 -8.11 -11.50
C LEU A 279 17.27 -6.89 -10.70
N ARG A 280 18.12 -6.26 -9.88
CA ARG A 280 17.77 -5.03 -9.15
C ARG A 280 17.36 -3.89 -10.08
N VAL A 281 18.11 -3.71 -11.17
CA VAL A 281 17.84 -2.65 -12.15
C VAL A 281 16.53 -2.93 -12.88
N ALA A 282 16.33 -4.14 -13.39
CA ALA A 282 15.11 -4.52 -14.10
C ALA A 282 13.86 -4.39 -13.21
N ALA A 283 13.95 -4.86 -11.96
CA ALA A 283 12.87 -4.71 -10.98
C ALA A 283 12.52 -3.24 -10.71
N MET A 284 13.55 -2.42 -10.46
CA MET A 284 13.39 -1.00 -10.17
C MET A 284 12.80 -0.24 -11.37
N GLU A 285 13.30 -0.46 -12.58
CA GLU A 285 12.79 0.18 -13.80
C GLU A 285 11.33 -0.17 -14.03
N LEU A 286 10.96 -1.45 -13.89
CA LEU A 286 9.59 -1.89 -14.07
C LEU A 286 8.63 -1.22 -13.08
N VAL A 287 8.95 -1.21 -11.78
CA VAL A 287 8.01 -0.63 -10.79
C VAL A 287 7.93 0.89 -10.89
N HIS A 288 9.01 1.58 -11.24
CA HIS A 288 8.98 3.02 -11.49
C HIS A 288 8.18 3.39 -12.74
N SER A 289 8.21 2.57 -13.78
CA SER A 289 7.50 2.85 -15.04
C SER A 289 6.01 2.52 -15.01
N ALA A 290 5.56 1.61 -14.12
CA ALA A 290 4.19 1.07 -14.18
C ALA A 290 3.49 0.90 -12.83
N HIS A 291 4.20 0.94 -11.70
CA HIS A 291 3.65 0.53 -10.42
C HIS A 291 3.83 1.54 -9.28
N THR A 292 3.69 2.83 -9.57
CA THR A 292 3.57 3.87 -8.53
C THR A 292 2.10 4.18 -8.21
N TYR A 293 1.80 4.77 -7.05
CA TYR A 293 0.44 5.23 -6.74
C TYR A 293 -0.04 6.33 -7.70
N ARG A 294 0.86 7.06 -8.36
CA ARG A 294 0.49 7.97 -9.46
C ARG A 294 -0.13 7.22 -10.65
N HIS A 295 0.38 6.04 -11.01
CA HIS A 295 -0.24 5.19 -12.03
C HIS A 295 -1.61 4.67 -11.59
N ARG A 296 -1.79 4.31 -10.31
CA ARG A 296 -3.08 3.87 -9.77
C ARG A 296 -4.11 4.98 -9.79
N VAL A 297 -3.71 6.19 -9.38
CA VAL A 297 -4.58 7.38 -9.45
C VAL A 297 -4.92 7.71 -10.90
N GLN A 298 -3.97 7.63 -11.83
CA GLN A 298 -4.25 7.81 -13.26
C GLN A 298 -5.29 6.80 -13.77
N GLN A 299 -5.14 5.53 -13.42
CA GLN A 299 -6.10 4.47 -13.76
C GLN A 299 -7.51 4.76 -13.20
N ILE A 300 -7.61 5.25 -11.97
CA ILE A 300 -8.89 5.66 -11.37
C ILE A 300 -9.49 6.82 -12.16
N MET A 301 -8.71 7.87 -12.46
CA MET A 301 -9.17 9.03 -13.20
C MET A 301 -9.68 8.66 -14.61
N GLU A 302 -8.97 7.78 -15.30
CA GLU A 302 -9.34 7.29 -16.63
C GLU A 302 -10.68 6.55 -16.60
N ASN A 303 -10.88 5.64 -15.64
CA ASN A 303 -12.12 4.88 -15.54
C ASN A 303 -13.31 5.75 -15.10
N VAL A 304 -13.08 6.66 -14.15
CA VAL A 304 -14.19 7.41 -13.51
C VAL A 304 -14.59 8.65 -14.29
N PHE A 305 -13.64 9.34 -14.94
CA PHE A 305 -13.89 10.65 -15.55
C PHE A 305 -13.64 10.71 -17.05
N TYR A 306 -12.81 9.81 -17.61
CA TYR A 306 -12.35 9.91 -18.98
C TYR A 306 -12.69 8.69 -19.84
N ALA A 307 -13.33 7.64 -19.26
CA ALA A 307 -13.89 6.55 -20.06
C ALA A 307 -15.00 7.08 -20.96
N ASN A 308 -14.79 7.06 -22.30
CA ASN A 308 -15.76 7.39 -23.31
C ASN A 308 -16.69 6.21 -23.59
#